data_bbdfad71830b08065861987e298955e2
#
_entry.id   bbdfad71830b08065861987e298955e2
#
_cell.length_a   1.000
_cell.length_b   1.000
_cell.length_c   1.000
_cell.angle_alpha   90.00
_cell.angle_beta   90.00
_cell.angle_gamma   90.00
#
_symmetry.space_group_name_H-M   'P 1'
#
loop_
_entity.id
_entity.type
_entity.pdbx_description
1 polymer ?
#
loop_
_entity_poly.entity_id
_entity_poly.type
_entity_poly.pdbx_seq_one_letter_code
_entity_poly.pdbx_strand_id
1 'polypeptide(L)'
;MPVKVLVVDDSKLARIVVGKALTELQPEWQRVEAGSAAQALQIMADEPADIALIDYNMADKDGLALATELREAHPELPIAIITANIQDEVVARARAIGAAFVAKPLTVDGLEDFISGAALRLRSNRG
;
A
#
# COMPACT_ATOMS: atom_id res chain seq x y z
N MET A 1 -0.68 20.15 1.33
CA MET A 1 -1.74 19.14 1.58
C MET A 1 -1.10 17.87 2.12
N PRO A 2 -1.63 17.30 3.20
CA PRO A 2 -1.04 16.07 3.74
C PRO A 2 -1.24 14.91 2.78
N VAL A 3 -0.24 14.05 2.71
CA VAL A 3 -0.32 12.82 1.93
C VAL A 3 -1.25 11.85 2.66
N LYS A 4 -2.11 11.17 1.92
CA LYS A 4 -3.04 10.19 2.45
C LYS A 4 -2.62 8.79 2.02
N VAL A 5 -2.46 7.89 2.99
CA VAL A 5 -2.04 6.50 2.75
C VAL A 5 -3.20 5.56 3.05
N LEU A 6 -3.56 4.74 2.06
CA LEU A 6 -4.53 3.67 2.24
C LEU A 6 -3.80 2.43 2.76
N VAL A 7 -4.25 1.89 3.89
CA VAL A 7 -3.70 0.68 4.49
C VAL A 7 -4.77 -0.42 4.41
N VAL A 8 -4.51 -1.46 3.63
CA VAL A 8 -5.46 -2.54 3.40
C VAL A 8 -4.95 -3.84 4.03
N ASP A 9 -5.69 -4.35 5.01
CA ASP A 9 -5.39 -5.61 5.68
C ASP A 9 -6.65 -6.03 6.42
N ASP A 10 -7.02 -7.30 6.35
CA ASP A 10 -8.20 -7.80 7.07
C ASP A 10 -7.95 -7.98 8.58
N SER A 11 -6.71 -7.87 9.02
CA SER A 11 -6.34 -7.89 10.43
C SER A 11 -6.20 -6.47 10.98
N LYS A 12 -7.03 -6.15 11.96
CA LYS A 12 -6.94 -4.84 12.64
C LYS A 12 -5.58 -4.64 13.29
N LEU A 13 -5.03 -5.70 13.90
CA LEU A 13 -3.72 -5.63 14.55
C LEU A 13 -2.62 -5.31 13.53
N ALA A 14 -2.67 -5.94 12.36
CA ALA A 14 -1.70 -5.66 11.30
C ALA A 14 -1.80 -4.20 10.83
N ARG A 15 -3.02 -3.65 10.71
CA ARG A 15 -3.20 -2.24 10.35
C ARG A 15 -2.62 -1.30 11.39
N ILE A 16 -2.72 -1.66 12.66
CA ILE A 16 -2.12 -0.88 13.75
C ILE A 16 -0.59 -0.87 13.63
N VAL A 17 0.01 -2.03 13.35
CA VAL A 17 1.47 -2.15 13.17
C VAL A 17 1.95 -1.28 12.02
N VAL A 18 1.28 -1.35 10.88
CA VAL A 18 1.61 -0.51 9.71
C VAL A 18 1.45 0.97 10.06
N GLY A 19 0.37 1.31 10.76
CA GLY A 19 0.11 2.68 11.15
C GLY A 19 1.18 3.28 12.05
N LYS A 20 1.68 2.50 13.00
CA LYS A 20 2.77 2.94 13.88
C LYS A 20 4.05 3.20 13.09
N ALA A 21 4.39 2.31 12.16
CA ALA A 21 5.57 2.48 11.31
C ALA A 21 5.45 3.74 10.44
N LEU A 22 4.27 3.98 9.86
CA LEU A 22 4.02 5.18 9.08
C LEU A 22 4.15 6.45 9.91
N THR A 23 3.62 6.44 11.13
CA THR A 23 3.71 7.60 12.03
C THR A 23 5.17 7.92 12.38
N GLU A 24 5.99 6.90 12.55
CA GLU A 24 7.42 7.09 12.79
C GLU A 24 8.13 7.73 11.60
N LEU A 25 7.81 7.27 10.38
CA LEU A 25 8.46 7.73 9.16
C LEU A 25 7.92 9.09 8.69
N GLN A 26 6.62 9.28 8.76
CA GLN A 26 5.94 10.46 8.26
C GLN A 26 4.80 10.85 9.19
N PRO A 27 5.11 11.52 10.32
CA PRO A 27 4.08 11.80 11.34
C PRO A 27 2.94 12.71 10.87
N GLU A 28 3.13 13.46 9.80
CA GLU A 28 2.11 14.38 9.29
C GLU A 28 1.19 13.76 8.23
N TRP A 29 1.52 12.57 7.75
CA TRP A 29 0.70 11.90 6.74
C TRP A 29 -0.57 11.34 7.38
N GLN A 30 -1.67 11.39 6.62
CA GLN A 30 -2.95 10.82 7.04
C GLN A 30 -3.03 9.35 6.62
N ARG A 31 -3.81 8.60 7.37
CA ARG A 31 -4.03 7.16 7.19
C ARG A 31 -5.51 6.89 7.00
N VAL A 32 -5.85 6.08 6.02
CA VAL A 32 -7.19 5.53 5.86
C VAL A 32 -7.06 4.01 5.86
N GLU A 33 -7.86 3.33 6.68
CA GLU A 33 -7.78 1.87 6.80
C GLU A 33 -8.94 1.19 6.11
N ALA A 34 -8.63 0.08 5.43
CA ALA A 34 -9.63 -0.79 4.82
C ALA A 34 -9.42 -2.22 5.31
N GLY A 35 -10.49 -2.85 5.75
CA GLY A 35 -10.46 -4.24 6.25
C GLY A 35 -10.71 -5.28 5.18
N SER A 36 -10.93 -4.87 3.94
CA SER A 36 -11.20 -5.77 2.81
C SER A 36 -10.85 -5.10 1.50
N ALA A 37 -10.73 -5.88 0.43
CA ALA A 37 -10.52 -5.35 -0.90
C ALA A 37 -11.73 -4.53 -1.35
N ALA A 38 -12.94 -4.99 -1.06
CA ALA A 38 -14.16 -4.27 -1.42
C ALA A 38 -14.20 -2.88 -0.76
N GLN A 39 -13.84 -2.80 0.51
CA GLN A 39 -13.78 -1.53 1.22
C GLN A 39 -12.71 -0.60 0.63
N ALA A 40 -11.55 -1.17 0.27
CA ALA A 40 -10.47 -0.40 -0.36
C ALA A 40 -10.91 0.21 -1.69
N LEU A 41 -11.59 -0.56 -2.52
CA LEU A 41 -12.10 -0.08 -3.80
C LEU A 41 -13.11 1.05 -3.61
N GLN A 42 -13.99 0.93 -2.62
CA GLN A 42 -14.98 1.96 -2.29
C GLN A 42 -14.30 3.25 -1.84
N ILE A 43 -13.31 3.15 -0.97
CA ILE A 43 -12.56 4.31 -0.47
C ILE A 43 -11.87 5.02 -1.64
N MET A 44 -11.20 4.27 -2.51
CA MET A 44 -10.48 4.86 -3.63
C MET A 44 -11.41 5.48 -4.68
N ALA A 45 -12.63 4.97 -4.80
CA ALA A 45 -13.64 5.56 -5.69
C ALA A 45 -14.19 6.87 -5.14
N ASP A 46 -14.41 6.95 -3.82
CA ASP A 46 -15.02 8.12 -3.17
C ASP A 46 -14.01 9.23 -2.92
N GLU A 47 -12.85 8.88 -2.39
CA GLU A 47 -11.83 9.85 -1.99
C GLU A 47 -10.45 9.20 -2.11
N PRO A 48 -9.85 9.23 -3.32
CA PRO A 48 -8.61 8.50 -3.57
C PRO A 48 -7.46 8.90 -2.66
N ALA A 49 -6.74 7.88 -2.17
CA ALA A 49 -5.51 8.09 -1.42
C ALA A 49 -4.34 8.31 -2.38
N ASP A 50 -3.24 8.82 -1.85
CA ASP A 50 -2.03 9.12 -2.63
C ASP A 50 -1.07 7.93 -2.72
N ILE A 51 -1.17 6.98 -1.78
CA ILE A 51 -0.31 5.80 -1.66
C ILE A 51 -1.17 4.65 -1.17
N ALA A 52 -0.89 3.42 -1.59
CA ALA A 52 -1.58 2.22 -1.09
C ALA A 52 -0.58 1.20 -0.56
N LEU A 53 -0.83 0.71 0.66
CA LEU A 53 -0.11 -0.40 1.28
C LEU A 53 -1.10 -1.55 1.43
N ILE A 54 -0.85 -2.66 0.76
CA ILE A 54 -1.84 -3.74 0.62
C ILE A 54 -1.26 -5.07 1.10
N ASP A 55 -1.93 -5.70 2.07
CA ASP A 55 -1.57 -7.06 2.47
C ASP A 55 -1.90 -8.04 1.35
N TYR A 56 -1.01 -8.99 1.10
CA TYR A 56 -1.20 -10.01 0.07
C TYR A 56 -2.36 -10.96 0.41
N ASN A 57 -2.42 -11.38 1.68
CA ASN A 57 -3.40 -12.38 2.12
C ASN A 57 -4.64 -11.74 2.72
N MET A 58 -5.72 -11.69 1.94
CA MET A 58 -7.02 -11.20 2.41
C MET A 58 -8.11 -12.20 2.04
N ALA A 59 -9.19 -12.22 2.85
CA ALA A 59 -10.23 -13.22 2.71
C ALA A 59 -11.06 -13.08 1.43
N ASP A 60 -11.35 -11.84 1.00
CA ASP A 60 -12.24 -11.59 -0.15
C ASP A 60 -11.51 -11.55 -1.50
N LYS A 61 -10.26 -11.12 -1.52
CA LYS A 61 -9.48 -11.00 -2.75
C LYS A 61 -8.00 -10.89 -2.38
N ASP A 62 -7.10 -11.55 -3.11
CA ASP A 62 -5.67 -11.40 -2.79
C ASP A 62 -5.19 -9.96 -3.11
N GLY A 63 -4.12 -9.55 -2.41
CA GLY A 63 -3.62 -8.18 -2.52
C GLY A 63 -3.14 -7.80 -3.90
N LEU A 64 -2.61 -8.74 -4.68
CA LEU A 64 -2.16 -8.45 -6.05
C LEU A 64 -3.34 -8.24 -7.00
N ALA A 65 -4.43 -8.98 -6.81
CA ALA A 65 -5.64 -8.77 -7.60
C ALA A 65 -6.21 -7.38 -7.33
N LEU A 66 -6.28 -6.97 -6.07
CA LEU A 66 -6.71 -5.62 -5.70
C LEU A 66 -5.77 -4.57 -6.30
N ALA A 67 -4.46 -4.77 -6.15
CA ALA A 67 -3.47 -3.84 -6.67
C ALA A 67 -3.57 -3.66 -8.19
N THR A 68 -3.88 -4.74 -8.91
CA THR A 68 -4.07 -4.68 -10.36
C THR A 68 -5.26 -3.78 -10.70
N GLU A 69 -6.37 -3.94 -10.00
CA GLU A 69 -7.55 -3.09 -10.21
C GLU A 69 -7.25 -1.62 -9.89
N LEU A 70 -6.53 -1.37 -8.80
CA LEU A 70 -6.15 0.01 -8.42
C LEU A 70 -5.19 0.61 -9.43
N ARG A 71 -4.28 -0.19 -9.98
CA ARG A 71 -3.33 0.28 -11.01
C ARG A 71 -4.04 0.71 -12.28
N GLU A 72 -5.07 -0.03 -12.68
CA GLU A 72 -5.86 0.31 -13.86
C GLU A 72 -6.61 1.63 -13.68
N ALA A 73 -7.18 1.84 -12.49
CA ALA A 73 -7.92 3.06 -12.18
C ALA A 73 -7.02 4.25 -11.84
N HIS A 74 -5.84 3.99 -11.29
CA HIS A 74 -4.90 5.01 -10.81
C HIS A 74 -3.49 4.69 -11.29
N PRO A 75 -3.15 5.02 -12.56
CA PRO A 75 -1.87 4.62 -13.17
C PRO A 75 -0.61 5.11 -12.44
N GLU A 76 -0.71 6.22 -11.72
CA GLU A 76 0.44 6.83 -11.04
C GLU A 76 0.53 6.49 -9.55
N LEU A 77 -0.41 5.69 -9.03
CA LEU A 77 -0.48 5.38 -7.60
C LEU A 77 0.72 4.54 -7.14
N PRO A 78 1.53 5.02 -6.17
CA PRO A 78 2.53 4.15 -5.55
C PRO A 78 1.84 3.07 -4.74
N ILE A 79 2.16 1.81 -5.03
CA ILE A 79 1.57 0.63 -4.38
C ILE A 79 2.68 -0.26 -3.83
N ALA A 80 2.53 -0.70 -2.58
CA ALA A 80 3.39 -1.73 -1.99
C ALA A 80 2.55 -2.92 -1.57
N ILE A 81 3.02 -4.13 -1.89
CA ILE A 81 2.42 -5.38 -1.45
C ILE A 81 3.20 -5.87 -0.23
N ILE A 82 2.52 -6.08 0.87
CA ILE A 82 3.13 -6.54 2.12
C ILE A 82 2.85 -8.04 2.27
N THR A 83 3.89 -8.86 2.34
CA THR A 83 3.73 -10.31 2.38
C THR A 83 4.94 -11.01 2.98
N ALA A 84 4.69 -12.17 3.61
CA ALA A 84 5.74 -13.10 4.04
C ALA A 84 6.11 -14.07 2.91
N ASN A 85 5.34 -14.08 1.83
CA ASN A 85 5.52 -15.02 0.71
C ASN A 85 6.41 -14.39 -0.36
N ILE A 86 7.71 -14.69 -0.32
CA ILE A 86 8.70 -14.14 -1.25
C ILE A 86 8.98 -15.14 -2.38
N GLN A 87 7.93 -15.65 -3.00
CA GLN A 87 8.07 -16.52 -4.16
C GLN A 87 8.27 -15.69 -5.43
N ASP A 88 9.06 -16.20 -6.35
CA ASP A 88 9.38 -15.51 -7.60
C ASP A 88 8.13 -15.09 -8.38
N GLU A 89 7.10 -15.93 -8.38
CA GLU A 89 5.85 -15.64 -9.06
C GLU A 89 5.14 -14.41 -8.48
N VAL A 90 5.10 -14.30 -7.16
CA VAL A 90 4.47 -13.15 -6.48
C VAL A 90 5.25 -11.87 -6.77
N VAL A 91 6.58 -11.95 -6.69
CA VAL A 91 7.45 -10.81 -6.99
C VAL A 91 7.30 -10.37 -8.45
N ALA A 92 7.25 -11.32 -9.37
CA ALA A 92 7.09 -11.02 -10.80
C ALA A 92 5.75 -10.35 -11.09
N ARG A 93 4.67 -10.81 -10.47
CA ARG A 93 3.33 -10.20 -10.61
C ARG A 93 3.30 -8.77 -10.07
N ALA A 94 3.94 -8.54 -8.93
CA ALA A 94 4.02 -7.20 -8.36
C ALA A 94 4.78 -6.26 -9.29
N ARG A 95 5.92 -6.70 -9.82
CA ARG A 95 6.70 -5.91 -10.77
C ARG A 95 5.94 -5.59 -12.04
N ALA A 96 5.15 -6.54 -12.53
CA ALA A 96 4.37 -6.37 -13.77
C ALA A 96 3.39 -5.20 -13.68
N ILE A 97 2.89 -4.89 -12.49
CA ILE A 97 1.98 -3.76 -12.28
C ILE A 97 2.68 -2.55 -11.63
N GLY A 98 4.01 -2.59 -11.57
CA GLY A 98 4.76 -1.48 -10.99
C GLY A 98 4.56 -1.31 -9.48
N ALA A 99 4.25 -2.39 -8.77
CA ALA A 99 4.11 -2.38 -7.31
C ALA A 99 5.43 -2.76 -6.65
N ALA A 100 5.71 -2.14 -5.51
CA ALA A 100 6.85 -2.52 -4.69
C ALA A 100 6.47 -3.71 -3.80
N PHE A 101 7.47 -4.28 -3.15
CA PHE A 101 7.32 -5.46 -2.32
C PHE A 101 7.92 -5.17 -0.94
N VAL A 102 7.14 -5.39 0.11
CA VAL A 102 7.61 -5.21 1.49
C VAL A 102 7.44 -6.53 2.25
N ALA A 103 8.52 -7.04 2.80
CA ALA A 103 8.52 -8.33 3.48
C ALA A 103 7.93 -8.25 4.89
N LYS A 104 7.24 -9.31 5.31
CA LYS A 104 6.83 -9.51 6.72
C LYS A 104 7.92 -10.28 7.45
N PRO A 105 8.12 -10.05 8.74
CA PRO A 105 7.39 -9.09 9.58
C PRO A 105 7.74 -7.65 9.21
N LEU A 106 6.73 -6.79 9.25
CA LEU A 106 6.90 -5.38 8.88
C LEU A 106 7.79 -4.66 9.89
N THR A 107 8.81 -3.97 9.37
CA THR A 107 9.68 -3.12 10.18
C THR A 107 9.67 -1.71 9.60
N VAL A 108 10.05 -0.73 10.42
CA VAL A 108 10.19 0.65 9.97
C VAL A 108 11.22 0.72 8.82
N ASP A 109 12.37 0.06 9.01
CA ASP A 109 13.42 0.04 7.98
C ASP A 109 12.95 -0.59 6.67
N GLY A 110 12.20 -1.68 6.76
CA GLY A 110 11.66 -2.36 5.58
C GLY A 110 10.66 -1.52 4.81
N LEU A 111 9.90 -0.69 5.50
CA LEU A 111 8.92 0.19 4.88
C LEU A 111 9.55 1.50 4.36
N GLU A 112 10.64 1.94 4.96
CA GLU A 112 11.26 3.24 4.68
C GLU A 112 11.62 3.43 3.22
N ASP A 113 12.22 2.43 2.58
CA ASP A 113 12.63 2.53 1.18
C ASP A 113 11.43 2.81 0.26
N PHE A 114 10.35 2.10 0.47
CA PHE A 114 9.13 2.33 -0.31
C PHE A 114 8.57 3.73 -0.04
N ILE A 115 8.48 4.13 1.20
CA ILE A 115 7.90 5.44 1.59
C ILE A 115 8.74 6.59 1.02
N SER A 116 10.07 6.48 1.08
CA SER A 116 10.97 7.49 0.53
C SER A 116 10.79 7.62 -0.99
N GLY A 117 10.72 6.51 -1.69
CA GLY A 117 10.50 6.49 -3.14
C GLY A 117 9.14 7.04 -3.52
N ALA A 118 8.09 6.69 -2.75
CA ALA A 118 6.74 7.20 -2.98
C ALA A 118 6.67 8.70 -2.77
N ALA A 119 7.32 9.22 -1.73
CA ALA A 119 7.37 10.65 -1.45
C ALA A 119 8.02 11.43 -2.61
N LEU A 120 9.11 10.89 -3.16
CA LEU A 120 9.79 11.49 -4.31
C LEU A 120 8.89 11.51 -5.55
N ARG A 121 8.18 10.42 -5.82
CA ARG A 121 7.26 10.32 -6.97
C ARG A 121 6.13 11.32 -6.84
N LEU A 122 5.57 11.48 -5.65
CA LEU A 122 4.48 12.43 -5.41
C LEU A 122 4.94 13.87 -5.63
N ARG A 123 6.16 14.21 -5.23
CA ARG A 123 6.73 15.54 -5.48
C ARG A 123 6.91 15.78 -6.97
N SER A 124 7.43 14.80 -7.70
CA SER A 124 7.63 14.89 -9.16
C SER A 124 6.31 15.09 -9.90
N ASN A 125 5.26 14.33 -9.51
CA ASN A 125 3.94 14.40 -10.14
C ASN A 125 3.21 15.71 -9.85
N ARG A 126 3.55 16.37 -8.75
CA ARG A 126 2.94 17.65 -8.38
C ARG A 126 3.68 18.87 -8.95
N GLY A 127 4.76 18.58 -9.63
CA GLY A 127 5.50 19.59 -10.32
C GLY A 127 6.57 20.27 -9.59
#